data_7b63efdfc1c8b0af6cf498680abe7268
#
_entry.id   7b63efdfc1c8b0af6cf498680abe7268
#
_cell.length_a   1.000
_cell.length_b   1.000
_cell.length_c   1.000
_cell.angle_alpha   90.00
_cell.angle_beta   90.00
_cell.angle_gamma   90.00
#
_symmetry.space_group_name_H-M   'P 1'
#
loop_
_entity.id
_entity.type
_entity.pdbx_description
1 polymer ?
#
loop_
_entity_poly.entity_id
_entity_poly.type
_entity_poly.pdbx_seq_one_letter_code
_entity_poly.pdbx_strand_id
1 'polypeptide(L)'
;MAGDVDSTPGAAGDDAASALGSLLRLQDLDTAISQLQHRRALLLERQQLAEVTTALAVVDRRVAEVVASRDDLLRRQAALEDQRAQASSRQKAIEQRMYAARGAASRDLQAMDEEIRQLRHRGDEMEDAELELMIALEPLDAELATLTNERRRLEAEASTLGDSLASAEGEIERELGQQGTARVAAAAAVPAELRKRYDALRARLGGTGAARLVGNRCGGCHLELPAMEVDRIHRLPPGAVVTCEQCGRILVPQSGTGDTP
;
A
#
# COMPACT_ATOMS: atom_id res chain seq x y z
N MET A 1 23.07 -9.71 75.40
CA MET A 1 23.50 -10.57 74.25
C MET A 1 23.10 -9.87 73.02
N ALA A 2 24.06 -9.20 72.40
CA ALA A 2 23.85 -8.53 71.08
C ALA A 2 23.97 -9.57 69.97
N GLY A 3 22.97 -9.62 69.14
CA GLY A 3 22.99 -10.41 67.90
C GLY A 3 23.43 -9.54 66.73
N ASP A 4 24.64 -9.78 66.25
CA ASP A 4 25.22 -9.22 65.05
C ASP A 4 24.36 -9.61 63.83
N VAL A 5 23.79 -8.66 63.08
CA VAL A 5 23.25 -8.84 61.76
C VAL A 5 24.39 -8.63 60.76
N ASP A 6 24.96 -9.75 60.35
CA ASP A 6 25.94 -9.84 59.26
C ASP A 6 25.26 -9.40 57.95
N SER A 7 25.42 -8.14 57.61
CA SER A 7 24.97 -7.61 56.32
C SER A 7 26.03 -7.95 55.26
N THR A 8 25.83 -9.06 54.55
CA THR A 8 26.71 -9.55 53.46
C THR A 8 26.69 -8.53 52.29
N PRO A 9 27.79 -7.86 51.94
CA PRO A 9 27.84 -6.88 50.83
C PRO A 9 27.72 -7.47 49.43
N GLY A 10 27.74 -8.79 49.29
CA GLY A 10 27.73 -9.47 47.99
C GLY A 10 26.39 -9.46 47.27
N ALA A 11 25.27 -9.64 47.97
CA ALA A 11 23.96 -9.80 47.37
C ALA A 11 23.43 -8.55 46.65
N ALA A 12 23.70 -7.36 47.21
CA ALA A 12 23.24 -6.10 46.60
C ALA A 12 24.01 -5.75 45.30
N GLY A 13 25.26 -6.20 45.17
CA GLY A 13 26.08 -5.99 43.98
C GLY A 13 25.63 -6.89 42.78
N ASP A 14 25.28 -8.12 43.08
CA ASP A 14 24.80 -9.08 42.08
C ASP A 14 23.40 -8.70 41.55
N ASP A 15 22.50 -8.22 42.41
CA ASP A 15 21.18 -7.73 42.01
C ASP A 15 21.28 -6.48 41.13
N ALA A 16 22.18 -5.56 41.40
CA ALA A 16 22.40 -4.34 40.65
C ALA A 16 23.06 -4.61 39.27
N ALA A 17 24.00 -5.56 39.20
CA ALA A 17 24.58 -6.02 37.92
C ALA A 17 23.53 -6.73 37.06
N SER A 18 22.65 -7.54 37.66
CA SER A 18 21.51 -8.18 37.04
C SER A 18 20.50 -7.16 36.48
N ALA A 19 20.27 -6.04 37.18
CA ALA A 19 19.41 -4.95 36.75
C ALA A 19 19.92 -4.26 35.47
N LEU A 20 21.24 -4.03 35.32
CA LEU A 20 21.85 -3.49 34.12
C LEU A 20 21.79 -4.49 32.95
N GLY A 21 21.95 -5.78 33.22
CA GLY A 21 21.74 -6.84 32.20
C GLY A 21 20.29 -6.88 31.69
N SER A 22 19.33 -6.76 32.63
CA SER A 22 17.90 -6.67 32.29
C SER A 22 17.57 -5.41 31.48
N LEU A 23 18.25 -4.28 31.77
CA LEU A 23 18.12 -3.04 31.01
C LEU A 23 18.63 -3.18 29.58
N LEU A 24 19.74 -3.87 29.34
CA LEU A 24 20.23 -4.15 27.99
C LEU A 24 19.27 -5.05 27.21
N ARG A 25 18.73 -6.07 27.86
CA ARG A 25 17.72 -6.94 27.28
C ARG A 25 16.48 -6.13 26.88
N LEU A 26 16.03 -5.21 27.72
CA LEU A 26 14.92 -4.29 27.39
C LEU A 26 15.25 -3.43 26.18
N GLN A 27 16.47 -2.87 26.11
CA GLN A 27 16.92 -2.10 24.95
C GLN A 27 16.99 -2.94 23.68
N ASP A 28 17.47 -4.18 23.74
CA ASP A 28 17.54 -5.07 22.58
C ASP A 28 16.12 -5.36 22.03
N LEU A 29 15.15 -5.59 22.91
CA LEU A 29 13.75 -5.77 22.55
C LEU A 29 13.12 -4.51 21.95
N ASP A 30 13.39 -3.34 22.54
CA ASP A 30 12.94 -2.06 22.01
C ASP A 30 13.52 -1.77 20.62
N THR A 31 14.76 -2.16 20.39
CA THR A 31 15.42 -2.04 19.09
C THR A 31 14.78 -2.97 18.07
N ALA A 32 14.55 -4.24 18.42
CA ALA A 32 13.89 -5.22 17.59
C ALA A 32 12.47 -4.78 17.18
N ILE A 33 11.68 -4.29 18.14
CA ILE A 33 10.34 -3.74 17.90
C ILE A 33 10.41 -2.56 16.90
N SER A 34 11.36 -1.63 17.10
CA SER A 34 11.52 -0.49 16.21
C SER A 34 11.93 -0.91 14.79
N GLN A 35 12.79 -1.91 14.66
CA GLN A 35 13.18 -2.47 13.36
C GLN A 35 12.00 -3.16 12.64
N LEU A 36 11.19 -3.93 13.37
CA LEU A 36 9.99 -4.56 12.82
C LEU A 36 8.97 -3.52 12.35
N GLN A 37 8.74 -2.47 13.13
CA GLN A 37 7.86 -1.36 12.75
C GLN A 37 8.37 -0.65 11.49
N HIS A 38 9.67 -0.42 11.40
CA HIS A 38 10.29 0.17 10.21
C HIS A 38 10.17 -0.75 8.99
N ARG A 39 10.45 -2.06 9.14
CA ARG A 39 10.26 -3.06 8.09
C ARG A 39 8.82 -3.08 7.60
N ARG A 40 7.83 -3.04 8.51
CA ARG A 40 6.40 -2.97 8.16
C ARG A 40 6.06 -1.74 7.32
N ALA A 41 6.65 -0.59 7.67
CA ALA A 41 6.42 0.67 6.93
C ALA A 41 7.02 0.67 5.51
N LEU A 42 8.09 -0.10 5.30
CA LEU A 42 8.84 -0.16 4.05
C LEU A 42 8.59 -1.44 3.25
N LEU A 43 7.48 -2.14 3.49
CA LEU A 43 7.12 -3.32 2.68
C LEU A 43 6.97 -2.91 1.21
N LEU A 44 7.73 -3.58 0.33
CA LEU A 44 7.77 -3.30 -1.11
C LEU A 44 6.40 -3.57 -1.75
N GLU A 45 5.71 -4.60 -1.30
CA GLU A 45 4.38 -5.00 -1.75
C GLU A 45 3.36 -3.87 -1.59
N ARG A 46 3.50 -3.04 -0.56
CA ARG A 46 2.64 -1.87 -0.33
C ARG A 46 2.82 -0.82 -1.42
N GLN A 47 4.05 -0.56 -1.81
CA GLN A 47 4.36 0.39 -2.87
C GLN A 47 3.87 -0.14 -4.22
N GLN A 48 4.18 -1.41 -4.54
CA GLN A 48 3.75 -2.06 -5.77
C GLN A 48 2.23 -2.09 -5.89
N LEU A 49 1.51 -2.42 -4.81
CA LEU A 49 0.05 -2.41 -4.78
C LEU A 49 -0.51 -1.00 -5.05
N ALA A 50 0.10 0.04 -4.50
CA ALA A 50 -0.31 1.42 -4.77
C ALA A 50 -0.09 1.81 -6.24
N GLU A 51 1.02 1.38 -6.85
CA GLU A 51 1.32 1.60 -8.27
C GLU A 51 0.30 0.90 -9.17
N VAL A 52 0.04 -0.40 -8.92
CA VAL A 52 -0.97 -1.18 -9.67
C VAL A 52 -2.38 -0.60 -9.50
N THR A 53 -2.75 -0.18 -8.30
CA THR A 53 -4.04 0.47 -8.03
C THR A 53 -4.19 1.79 -8.81
N THR A 54 -3.10 2.55 -8.92
CA THR A 54 -3.07 3.78 -9.70
C THR A 54 -3.23 3.48 -11.19
N ALA A 55 -2.54 2.47 -11.71
CA ALA A 55 -2.67 2.03 -13.09
C ALA A 55 -4.11 1.54 -13.40
N LEU A 56 -4.70 0.78 -12.49
CA LEU A 56 -6.09 0.31 -12.61
C LEU A 56 -7.08 1.47 -12.72
N ALA A 57 -6.92 2.51 -11.90
CA ALA A 57 -7.77 3.70 -11.97
C ALA A 57 -7.65 4.46 -13.29
N VAL A 58 -6.48 4.44 -13.94
CA VAL A 58 -6.28 5.02 -15.28
C VAL A 58 -7.02 4.19 -16.35
N VAL A 59 -6.89 2.86 -16.30
CA VAL A 59 -7.59 1.95 -17.22
C VAL A 59 -9.10 2.07 -17.05
N ASP A 60 -9.60 2.09 -15.81
CA ASP A 60 -11.05 2.24 -15.53
C ASP A 60 -11.62 3.54 -16.09
N ARG A 61 -10.88 4.64 -15.98
CA ARG A 61 -11.28 5.92 -16.60
C ARG A 61 -11.34 5.81 -18.11
N ARG A 62 -10.34 5.18 -18.72
CA ARG A 62 -10.31 5.01 -20.18
C ARG A 62 -11.45 4.10 -20.66
N VAL A 63 -11.74 3.03 -19.95
CA VAL A 63 -12.92 2.18 -20.21
C VAL A 63 -14.20 3.00 -20.18
N ALA A 64 -14.40 3.83 -19.17
CA ALA A 64 -15.59 4.67 -19.07
C ALA A 64 -15.73 5.66 -20.26
N GLU A 65 -14.62 6.26 -20.71
CA GLU A 65 -14.60 7.16 -21.88
C GLU A 65 -14.96 6.42 -23.16
N VAL A 66 -14.37 5.25 -23.41
CA VAL A 66 -14.64 4.42 -24.61
C VAL A 66 -16.08 3.93 -24.61
N VAL A 67 -16.58 3.46 -23.47
CA VAL A 67 -17.99 3.04 -23.32
C VAL A 67 -18.94 4.19 -23.64
N ALA A 68 -18.69 5.39 -23.10
CA ALA A 68 -19.52 6.56 -23.36
C ALA A 68 -19.54 6.93 -24.84
N SER A 69 -18.39 6.88 -25.51
CA SER A 69 -18.29 7.15 -26.97
C SER A 69 -19.02 6.10 -27.80
N ARG A 70 -18.85 4.82 -27.46
CA ARG A 70 -19.54 3.70 -28.09
C ARG A 70 -21.05 3.81 -27.93
N ASP A 71 -21.53 4.09 -26.75
CA ASP A 71 -22.96 4.25 -26.47
C ASP A 71 -23.59 5.43 -27.23
N ASP A 72 -22.83 6.51 -27.47
CA ASP A 72 -23.29 7.61 -28.33
C ASP A 72 -23.48 7.15 -29.79
N LEU A 73 -22.50 6.44 -30.35
CA LEU A 73 -22.58 5.93 -31.71
C LEU A 73 -23.73 4.91 -31.85
N LEU A 74 -23.92 4.01 -30.90
CA LEU A 74 -25.04 3.06 -30.90
C LEU A 74 -26.40 3.75 -30.85
N ARG A 75 -26.54 4.83 -30.06
CA ARG A 75 -27.79 5.62 -30.05
C ARG A 75 -28.05 6.28 -31.41
N ARG A 76 -27.01 6.79 -32.08
CA ARG A 76 -27.14 7.36 -33.43
C ARG A 76 -27.52 6.30 -34.47
N GLN A 77 -26.91 5.12 -34.39
CA GLN A 77 -27.25 3.99 -35.26
C GLN A 77 -28.71 3.60 -35.10
N ALA A 78 -29.18 3.39 -33.86
CA ALA A 78 -30.57 3.06 -33.60
C ALA A 78 -31.56 4.13 -34.14
N ALA A 79 -31.20 5.42 -33.99
CA ALA A 79 -32.02 6.49 -34.55
C ALA A 79 -32.09 6.49 -36.09
N LEU A 80 -30.97 6.13 -36.75
CA LEU A 80 -30.97 5.97 -38.24
C LEU A 80 -31.79 4.77 -38.69
N GLU A 81 -31.67 3.63 -38.01
CA GLU A 81 -32.48 2.43 -38.26
C GLU A 81 -33.98 2.73 -38.16
N ASP A 82 -34.41 3.46 -37.11
CA ASP A 82 -35.81 3.89 -36.94
C ASP A 82 -36.27 4.81 -38.07
N GLN A 83 -35.45 5.78 -38.49
CA GLN A 83 -35.77 6.69 -39.58
C GLN A 83 -35.89 5.95 -40.93
N ARG A 84 -34.97 4.99 -41.17
CA ARG A 84 -34.99 4.13 -42.37
C ARG A 84 -36.25 3.25 -42.42
N ALA A 85 -36.61 2.67 -41.26
CA ALA A 85 -37.84 1.87 -41.15
C ALA A 85 -39.10 2.71 -41.45
N GLN A 86 -39.16 3.95 -40.97
CA GLN A 86 -40.27 4.88 -41.25
C GLN A 86 -40.30 5.27 -42.72
N ALA A 87 -39.16 5.59 -43.35
CA ALA A 87 -39.07 5.92 -44.77
C ALA A 87 -39.52 4.73 -45.64
N SER A 88 -39.04 3.53 -45.33
CA SER A 88 -39.44 2.29 -46.02
C SER A 88 -40.93 2.00 -45.89
N SER A 89 -41.50 2.17 -44.70
CA SER A 89 -42.93 1.98 -44.47
C SER A 89 -43.78 2.99 -45.27
N ARG A 90 -43.36 4.27 -45.30
CA ARG A 90 -44.01 5.30 -46.11
C ARG A 90 -43.93 5.03 -47.61
N GLN A 91 -42.74 4.63 -48.10
CA GLN A 91 -42.55 4.23 -49.50
C GLN A 91 -43.52 3.11 -49.89
N LYS A 92 -43.62 2.03 -49.10
CA LYS A 92 -44.53 0.90 -49.35
C LYS A 92 -45.99 1.36 -49.37
N ALA A 93 -46.40 2.25 -48.49
CA ALA A 93 -47.75 2.80 -48.47
C ALA A 93 -48.07 3.61 -49.74
N ILE A 94 -47.13 4.41 -50.24
CA ILE A 94 -47.27 5.17 -51.46
C ILE A 94 -47.35 4.22 -52.70
N GLU A 95 -46.48 3.22 -52.78
CA GLU A 95 -46.49 2.19 -53.82
C GLU A 95 -47.83 1.47 -53.85
N GLN A 96 -48.41 1.05 -52.74
CA GLN A 96 -49.73 0.44 -52.64
C GLN A 96 -50.83 1.37 -53.14
N ARG A 97 -50.79 2.66 -52.77
CA ARG A 97 -51.73 3.66 -53.22
C ARG A 97 -51.64 3.87 -54.76
N MET A 98 -50.43 3.91 -55.29
CA MET A 98 -50.15 4.05 -56.71
C MET A 98 -50.73 2.88 -57.52
N TYR A 99 -50.58 1.63 -57.01
CA TYR A 99 -51.17 0.43 -57.62
C TYR A 99 -52.70 0.40 -57.56
N ALA A 100 -53.27 0.93 -56.45
CA ALA A 100 -54.74 0.95 -56.30
C ALA A 100 -55.41 2.09 -57.04
N ALA A 101 -54.70 3.09 -57.52
CA ALA A 101 -55.20 4.30 -58.13
C ALA A 101 -55.53 4.08 -59.62
N ARG A 102 -56.49 3.14 -59.95
CA ARG A 102 -56.96 2.94 -61.31
C ARG A 102 -57.74 4.17 -61.79
N GLY A 103 -57.20 4.91 -62.77
CA GLY A 103 -57.84 6.09 -63.39
C GLY A 103 -57.43 7.43 -62.72
N ALA A 104 -56.39 7.46 -61.90
CA ALA A 104 -55.83 8.69 -61.36
C ALA A 104 -55.26 9.59 -62.46
N ALA A 105 -55.25 10.91 -62.22
CA ALA A 105 -54.65 11.87 -63.13
C ALA A 105 -53.13 11.60 -63.27
N SER A 106 -52.61 11.70 -64.52
CA SER A 106 -51.16 11.48 -64.77
C SER A 106 -50.24 12.29 -63.85
N ARG A 107 -50.65 13.47 -63.46
CA ARG A 107 -49.91 14.38 -62.54
C ARG A 107 -49.82 13.80 -61.19
N ASP A 108 -50.83 13.13 -60.61
CA ASP A 108 -50.83 12.55 -59.27
C ASP A 108 -49.90 11.31 -59.20
N LEU A 109 -49.92 10.50 -60.27
CA LEU A 109 -49.00 9.37 -60.43
C LEU A 109 -47.52 9.83 -60.50
N GLN A 110 -47.22 10.91 -61.21
CA GLN A 110 -45.90 11.48 -61.30
C GLN A 110 -45.43 12.02 -59.92
N ALA A 111 -46.33 12.68 -59.16
CA ALA A 111 -46.00 13.14 -57.83
C ALA A 111 -45.69 11.99 -56.86
N MET A 112 -46.45 10.90 -56.91
CA MET A 112 -46.17 9.68 -56.10
C MET A 112 -44.84 9.02 -56.51
N ASP A 113 -44.52 8.94 -57.78
CA ASP A 113 -43.24 8.40 -58.26
C ASP A 113 -42.05 9.26 -57.83
N GLU A 114 -42.21 10.56 -57.86
CA GLU A 114 -41.18 11.47 -57.36
C GLU A 114 -40.98 11.32 -55.83
N GLU A 115 -42.04 11.20 -55.02
CA GLU A 115 -41.97 10.95 -53.62
C GLU A 115 -41.27 9.60 -53.28
N ILE A 116 -41.56 8.55 -54.05
CA ILE A 116 -40.90 7.24 -53.92
C ILE A 116 -39.40 7.38 -54.22
N ARG A 117 -39.02 8.10 -55.29
CA ARG A 117 -37.59 8.32 -55.60
C ARG A 117 -36.85 9.07 -54.48
N GLN A 118 -37.48 10.11 -53.90
CA GLN A 118 -36.90 10.86 -52.77
C GLN A 118 -36.78 9.98 -51.53
N LEU A 119 -37.76 9.15 -51.22
CA LEU A 119 -37.68 8.24 -50.05
C LEU A 119 -36.61 7.16 -50.26
N ARG A 120 -36.41 6.65 -51.47
CA ARG A 120 -35.32 5.71 -51.77
C ARG A 120 -33.96 6.39 -51.61
N HIS A 121 -33.76 7.54 -52.22
CA HIS A 121 -32.52 8.28 -52.08
C HIS A 121 -32.19 8.57 -50.60
N ARG A 122 -33.17 8.99 -49.82
CA ARG A 122 -33.01 9.19 -48.39
C ARG A 122 -32.71 7.89 -47.62
N GLY A 123 -33.27 6.75 -48.07
CA GLY A 123 -32.96 5.42 -47.56
C GLY A 123 -31.49 5.04 -47.77
N ASP A 124 -30.98 5.30 -48.99
CA ASP A 124 -29.60 5.02 -49.37
C ASP A 124 -28.62 5.90 -48.58
N GLU A 125 -28.94 7.21 -48.42
CA GLU A 125 -28.13 8.12 -47.57
C GLU A 125 -28.05 7.67 -46.08
N MET A 126 -29.17 7.15 -45.54
CA MET A 126 -29.18 6.61 -44.16
C MET A 126 -28.39 5.31 -44.05
N GLU A 127 -28.42 4.45 -45.08
CA GLU A 127 -27.63 3.22 -45.13
C GLU A 127 -26.12 3.52 -45.16
N ASP A 128 -25.70 4.49 -45.99
CA ASP A 128 -24.30 4.97 -46.02
C ASP A 128 -23.88 5.52 -44.67
N ALA A 129 -24.70 6.35 -44.02
CA ALA A 129 -24.43 6.89 -42.69
C ALA A 129 -24.35 5.79 -41.60
N GLU A 130 -25.19 4.74 -41.72
CA GLU A 130 -25.15 3.59 -40.81
C GLU A 130 -23.85 2.80 -40.96
N LEU A 131 -23.37 2.60 -42.20
CA LEU A 131 -22.08 1.97 -42.47
C LEU A 131 -20.91 2.78 -41.89
N GLU A 132 -20.94 4.11 -41.99
CA GLU A 132 -19.93 4.97 -41.36
C GLU A 132 -19.90 4.81 -39.85
N LEU A 133 -21.06 4.74 -39.17
CA LEU A 133 -21.16 4.48 -37.77
C LEU A 133 -20.60 3.10 -37.36
N MET A 134 -20.89 2.07 -38.17
CA MET A 134 -20.34 0.72 -37.94
C MET A 134 -18.80 0.71 -38.01
N ILE A 135 -18.25 1.39 -39.04
CA ILE A 135 -16.79 1.54 -39.18
C ILE A 135 -16.20 2.29 -37.98
N ALA A 136 -16.90 3.31 -37.44
CA ALA A 136 -16.45 4.06 -36.28
C ALA A 136 -16.56 3.25 -34.96
N LEU A 137 -17.46 2.26 -34.88
CA LEU A 137 -17.61 1.38 -33.72
C LEU A 137 -16.49 0.33 -33.60
N GLU A 138 -16.00 -0.21 -34.73
CA GLU A 138 -14.98 -1.26 -34.74
C GLU A 138 -13.73 -0.93 -33.88
N PRO A 139 -13.09 0.25 -34.03
CA PRO A 139 -11.90 0.58 -33.22
C PRO A 139 -12.23 0.75 -31.72
N LEU A 140 -13.45 1.23 -31.37
CA LEU A 140 -13.88 1.34 -29.99
C LEU A 140 -14.10 -0.04 -29.34
N ASP A 141 -14.68 -0.98 -30.05
CA ASP A 141 -14.87 -2.36 -29.61
C ASP A 141 -13.51 -3.07 -29.42
N ALA A 142 -12.57 -2.86 -30.34
CA ALA A 142 -11.22 -3.40 -30.25
C ALA A 142 -10.45 -2.80 -29.06
N GLU A 143 -10.55 -1.48 -28.84
CA GLU A 143 -9.94 -0.80 -27.71
C GLU A 143 -10.54 -1.29 -26.39
N LEU A 144 -11.87 -1.42 -26.31
CA LEU A 144 -12.58 -1.91 -25.13
C LEU A 144 -12.15 -3.34 -24.76
N ALA A 145 -11.99 -4.21 -25.75
CA ALA A 145 -11.49 -5.57 -25.55
C ALA A 145 -10.06 -5.57 -24.96
N THR A 146 -9.19 -4.71 -25.50
CA THR A 146 -7.81 -4.55 -25.02
C THR A 146 -7.78 -4.05 -23.58
N LEU A 147 -8.50 -2.96 -23.27
CA LEU A 147 -8.59 -2.38 -21.95
C LEU A 147 -9.20 -3.36 -20.92
N THR A 148 -10.20 -4.14 -21.33
CA THR A 148 -10.81 -5.15 -20.46
C THR A 148 -9.81 -6.26 -20.09
N ASN A 149 -8.97 -6.68 -21.03
CA ASN A 149 -7.91 -7.65 -20.74
C ASN A 149 -6.83 -7.07 -19.84
N GLU A 150 -6.41 -5.83 -20.07
CA GLU A 150 -5.44 -5.15 -19.22
C GLU A 150 -5.98 -4.95 -17.80
N ARG A 151 -7.23 -4.53 -17.66
CA ARG A 151 -7.91 -4.42 -16.37
C ARG A 151 -7.88 -5.73 -15.59
N ARG A 152 -8.25 -6.86 -16.23
CA ARG A 152 -8.20 -8.19 -15.60
C ARG A 152 -6.79 -8.57 -15.15
N ARG A 153 -5.77 -8.26 -15.94
CA ARG A 153 -4.37 -8.50 -15.59
C ARG A 153 -3.97 -7.70 -14.35
N LEU A 154 -4.29 -6.41 -14.31
CA LEU A 154 -4.00 -5.53 -13.17
C LEU A 154 -4.78 -5.93 -11.92
N GLU A 155 -6.05 -6.34 -12.06
CA GLU A 155 -6.86 -6.86 -10.94
C GLU A 155 -6.25 -8.14 -10.35
N ALA A 156 -5.79 -9.06 -11.18
CA ALA A 156 -5.11 -10.28 -10.72
C ALA A 156 -3.78 -9.97 -10.03
N GLU A 157 -3.00 -9.03 -10.56
CA GLU A 157 -1.75 -8.57 -9.97
C GLU A 157 -1.99 -7.88 -8.61
N ALA A 158 -3.00 -7.00 -8.52
CA ALA A 158 -3.39 -6.34 -7.28
C ALA A 158 -3.84 -7.35 -6.21
N SER A 159 -4.60 -8.38 -6.60
CA SER A 159 -5.00 -9.46 -5.69
C SER A 159 -3.78 -10.21 -5.15
N THR A 160 -2.85 -10.61 -6.01
CA THR A 160 -1.62 -11.32 -5.61
C THR A 160 -0.76 -10.49 -4.67
N LEU A 161 -0.58 -9.20 -4.99
CA LEU A 161 0.18 -8.27 -4.14
C LEU A 161 -0.53 -8.02 -2.80
N GLY A 162 -1.86 -7.95 -2.80
CA GLY A 162 -2.67 -7.83 -1.59
C GLY A 162 -2.49 -9.02 -0.66
N ASP A 163 -2.54 -10.24 -1.19
CA ASP A 163 -2.33 -11.47 -0.42
C ASP A 163 -0.90 -11.56 0.13
N SER A 164 0.10 -11.20 -0.68
CA SER A 164 1.51 -11.15 -0.25
C SER A 164 1.72 -10.11 0.86
N LEU A 165 1.15 -8.91 0.71
CA LEU A 165 1.21 -7.85 1.72
C LEU A 165 0.57 -8.30 3.03
N ALA A 166 -0.62 -8.90 2.96
CA ALA A 166 -1.33 -9.39 4.15
C ALA A 166 -0.54 -10.49 4.87
N SER A 167 0.11 -11.39 4.13
CA SER A 167 0.99 -12.42 4.69
C SER A 167 2.20 -11.81 5.40
N ALA A 168 2.91 -10.89 4.74
CA ALA A 168 4.09 -10.22 5.29
C ALA A 168 3.75 -9.38 6.54
N GLU A 169 2.62 -8.65 6.51
CA GLU A 169 2.13 -7.90 7.66
C GLU A 169 1.75 -8.82 8.81
N GLY A 170 1.09 -9.95 8.53
CA GLY A 170 0.71 -10.94 9.54
C GLY A 170 1.91 -11.61 10.21
N GLU A 171 3.01 -11.83 9.48
CA GLU A 171 4.27 -12.31 10.05
C GLU A 171 4.89 -11.29 11.00
N ILE A 172 5.01 -10.04 10.55
CA ILE A 172 5.56 -8.94 11.37
C ILE A 172 4.70 -8.70 12.62
N GLU A 173 3.38 -8.76 12.50
CA GLU A 173 2.45 -8.58 13.64
C GLU A 173 2.65 -9.67 14.70
N ARG A 174 2.83 -10.94 14.29
CA ARG A 174 3.14 -12.04 15.22
C ARG A 174 4.48 -11.83 15.93
N GLU A 175 5.51 -11.42 15.20
CA GLU A 175 6.81 -11.10 15.78
C GLU A 175 6.72 -9.92 16.75
N LEU A 176 6.00 -8.85 16.40
CA LEU A 176 5.75 -7.70 17.28
C LEU A 176 5.03 -8.11 18.55
N GLY A 177 4.05 -9.00 18.48
CA GLY A 177 3.35 -9.55 19.64
C GLY A 177 4.28 -10.32 20.58
N GLN A 178 5.14 -11.17 20.03
CA GLN A 178 6.15 -11.92 20.81
C GLN A 178 7.15 -10.98 21.48
N GLN A 179 7.73 -10.03 20.73
CA GLN A 179 8.68 -9.07 21.26
C GLN A 179 8.02 -8.15 22.29
N GLY A 180 6.77 -7.74 22.07
CA GLY A 180 6.00 -6.94 23.02
C GLY A 180 5.79 -7.64 24.37
N THR A 181 5.44 -8.92 24.34
CA THR A 181 5.29 -9.74 25.57
C THR A 181 6.63 -9.89 26.30
N ALA A 182 7.69 -10.19 25.56
CA ALA A 182 9.04 -10.30 26.13
C ALA A 182 9.51 -8.96 26.72
N ARG A 183 9.18 -7.84 26.06
CA ARG A 183 9.48 -6.47 26.53
C ARG A 183 8.80 -6.18 27.87
N VAL A 184 7.54 -6.56 28.04
CA VAL A 184 6.83 -6.36 29.33
C VAL A 184 7.52 -7.12 30.45
N ALA A 185 7.90 -8.37 30.22
CA ALA A 185 8.64 -9.19 31.19
C ALA A 185 10.02 -8.59 31.51
N ALA A 186 10.79 -8.16 30.50
CA ALA A 186 12.08 -7.52 30.68
C ALA A 186 11.98 -6.19 31.46
N ALA A 187 10.95 -5.38 31.15
CA ALA A 187 10.70 -4.11 31.83
C ALA A 187 10.36 -4.31 33.33
N ALA A 188 9.67 -5.39 33.66
CA ALA A 188 9.35 -5.73 35.06
C ALA A 188 10.60 -6.12 35.89
N ALA A 189 11.65 -6.63 35.25
CA ALA A 189 12.91 -6.99 35.88
C ALA A 189 13.87 -5.78 36.09
N VAL A 190 13.55 -4.61 35.53
CA VAL A 190 14.33 -3.38 35.69
C VAL A 190 13.75 -2.55 36.83
N PRO A 191 14.55 -2.09 37.81
CA PRO A 191 14.10 -1.21 38.90
C PRO A 191 13.40 0.04 38.33
N ALA A 192 12.33 0.48 39.00
CA ALA A 192 11.42 1.52 38.50
C ALA A 192 12.14 2.84 38.15
N GLU A 193 13.06 3.29 39.00
CA GLU A 193 13.82 4.54 38.79
C GLU A 193 14.79 4.41 37.60
N LEU A 194 15.46 3.27 37.46
CA LEU A 194 16.35 3.01 36.32
C LEU A 194 15.55 2.94 35.00
N ARG A 195 14.41 2.29 35.02
CA ARG A 195 13.50 2.22 33.86
C ARG A 195 13.00 3.60 33.47
N LYS A 196 12.55 4.42 34.41
CA LYS A 196 12.11 5.79 34.16
C LYS A 196 13.18 6.63 33.46
N ARG A 197 14.42 6.52 33.95
CA ARG A 197 15.58 7.19 33.37
C ARG A 197 15.86 6.68 31.95
N TYR A 198 15.80 5.38 31.76
CA TYR A 198 15.96 4.74 30.45
C TYR A 198 14.90 5.21 29.45
N ASP A 199 13.63 5.19 29.84
CA ASP A 199 12.51 5.59 28.96
C ASP A 199 12.65 7.06 28.51
N ALA A 200 13.05 7.94 29.42
CA ALA A 200 13.31 9.35 29.11
C ALA A 200 14.49 9.53 28.13
N LEU A 201 15.56 8.76 28.30
CA LEU A 201 16.71 8.79 27.40
C LEU A 201 16.36 8.22 26.03
N ARG A 202 15.65 7.10 26.00
CA ARG A 202 15.19 6.45 24.78
C ARG A 202 14.33 7.38 23.93
N ALA A 203 13.37 8.07 24.55
CA ALA A 203 12.51 9.03 23.86
C ALA A 203 13.31 10.20 23.26
N ARG A 204 14.31 10.71 23.98
CA ARG A 204 15.13 11.85 23.55
C ARG A 204 16.18 11.50 22.51
N LEU A 205 16.71 10.27 22.54
CA LEU A 205 17.89 9.85 21.77
C LEU A 205 17.56 8.93 20.59
N GLY A 206 16.33 9.00 20.06
CA GLY A 206 15.94 8.28 18.85
C GLY A 206 15.82 6.77 19.02
N GLY A 207 15.31 6.32 20.18
CA GLY A 207 15.00 4.91 20.39
C GLY A 207 16.05 4.09 21.14
N THR A 208 17.22 4.67 21.48
CA THR A 208 18.31 3.98 22.18
C THR A 208 18.65 4.72 23.47
N GLY A 209 18.26 4.20 24.63
CA GLY A 209 18.52 4.77 25.97
C GLY A 209 19.71 4.16 26.70
N ALA A 210 20.03 2.89 26.40
CA ALA A 210 21.15 2.15 26.98
C ALA A 210 22.03 1.53 25.90
N ALA A 211 23.31 1.34 26.17
CA ALA A 211 24.26 0.77 25.23
C ALA A 211 25.35 -0.04 25.97
N ARG A 212 25.88 -1.06 25.33
CA ARG A 212 27.02 -1.82 25.78
C ARG A 212 28.29 -0.96 25.68
N LEU A 213 29.17 -1.06 26.67
CA LEU A 213 30.55 -0.62 26.53
C LEU A 213 31.38 -1.82 26.04
N VAL A 214 31.86 -1.74 24.79
CA VAL A 214 32.65 -2.80 24.16
C VAL A 214 34.11 -2.32 24.06
N GLY A 215 34.99 -2.87 24.86
CA GLY A 215 36.35 -2.32 25.03
C GLY A 215 36.28 -0.88 25.50
N ASN A 216 36.78 0.06 24.71
CA ASN A 216 36.72 1.51 24.97
C ASN A 216 35.63 2.23 24.18
N ARG A 217 34.74 1.51 23.49
CA ARG A 217 33.76 2.09 22.55
C ARG A 217 32.32 1.99 23.08
N CYS A 218 31.59 3.09 23.01
CA CYS A 218 30.16 3.11 23.29
C CYS A 218 29.37 2.47 22.11
N GLY A 219 28.63 1.37 22.37
CA GLY A 219 27.80 0.71 21.36
C GLY A 219 26.61 1.52 20.87
N GLY A 220 26.30 2.67 21.49
CA GLY A 220 25.18 3.52 21.08
C GLY A 220 25.52 4.70 20.17
N CYS A 221 26.71 5.32 20.35
CA CYS A 221 27.20 6.40 19.49
C CYS A 221 28.45 6.03 18.70
N HIS A 222 29.01 4.86 18.95
CA HIS A 222 30.21 4.30 18.31
C HIS A 222 31.50 5.12 18.49
N LEU A 223 31.49 6.08 19.41
CA LEU A 223 32.69 6.86 19.73
C LEU A 223 33.49 6.16 20.83
N GLU A 224 34.80 6.36 20.80
CA GLU A 224 35.73 5.86 21.82
C GLU A 224 35.71 6.77 23.04
N LEU A 225 35.77 6.15 24.21
CA LEU A 225 35.95 6.83 25.51
C LEU A 225 37.43 6.90 25.79
N PRO A 226 37.90 7.96 26.47
CA PRO A 226 39.27 8.05 26.98
C PRO A 226 39.59 6.87 27.89
N ALA A 227 40.82 6.35 27.82
CA ALA A 227 41.26 5.20 28.64
C ALA A 227 41.04 5.43 30.15
N MET A 228 41.29 6.63 30.64
CA MET A 228 41.04 7.00 32.04
C MET A 228 39.57 6.87 32.46
N GLU A 229 38.66 7.18 31.56
CA GLU A 229 37.22 7.04 31.78
C GLU A 229 36.79 5.56 31.81
N VAL A 230 37.32 4.76 30.89
CA VAL A 230 37.11 3.31 30.84
C VAL A 230 37.62 2.67 32.14
N ASP A 231 38.83 3.02 32.59
CA ASP A 231 39.39 2.56 33.85
C ASP A 231 38.54 2.99 35.04
N ARG A 232 38.04 4.21 35.05
CA ARG A 232 37.10 4.70 36.07
C ARG A 232 35.85 3.86 36.13
N ILE A 233 35.24 3.58 34.95
CA ILE A 233 34.02 2.77 34.86
C ILE A 233 34.25 1.36 35.39
N HIS A 234 35.36 0.73 35.04
CA HIS A 234 35.68 -0.64 35.49
C HIS A 234 35.98 -0.74 37.00
N ARG A 235 36.36 0.36 37.69
CA ARG A 235 36.57 0.40 39.15
C ARG A 235 35.31 0.70 39.93
N LEU A 236 34.21 1.03 39.27
CA LEU A 236 32.95 1.27 39.98
C LEU A 236 32.37 -0.05 40.52
N PRO A 237 31.60 0.00 41.61
CA PRO A 237 30.94 -1.18 42.12
C PRO A 237 30.00 -1.76 41.06
N PRO A 238 29.82 -3.10 41.05
CA PRO A 238 28.88 -3.77 40.14
C PRO A 238 27.50 -3.14 40.22
N GLY A 239 26.89 -2.84 39.07
CA GLY A 239 25.57 -2.22 38.99
C GLY A 239 25.55 -0.69 39.08
N ALA A 240 26.68 -0.04 39.18
CA ALA A 240 26.73 1.43 39.10
C ALA A 240 26.23 1.92 37.73
N VAL A 241 25.29 2.86 37.75
CA VAL A 241 24.72 3.46 36.55
C VAL A 241 25.64 4.55 36.02
N VAL A 242 26.27 4.28 34.88
CA VAL A 242 27.16 5.21 34.17
C VAL A 242 26.52 5.69 32.92
N THR A 243 26.85 6.89 32.46
CA THR A 243 26.39 7.44 31.18
C THR A 243 27.59 7.80 30.31
N CYS A 244 27.44 7.59 29.01
CA CYS A 244 28.41 8.02 28.02
C CYS A 244 28.47 9.57 28.00
N GLU A 245 29.66 10.15 28.21
CA GLU A 245 29.87 11.61 28.19
C GLU A 245 29.55 12.22 26.80
N GLN A 246 29.73 11.44 25.73
CA GLN A 246 29.52 11.91 24.37
C GLN A 246 28.03 11.96 23.97
N CYS A 247 27.21 10.96 24.39
CA CYS A 247 25.84 10.83 23.92
C CYS A 247 24.79 10.75 25.03
N GLY A 248 25.19 10.63 26.30
CA GLY A 248 24.29 10.60 27.46
C GLY A 248 23.55 9.26 27.66
N ARG A 249 23.76 8.23 26.85
CA ARG A 249 23.15 6.90 27.01
C ARG A 249 23.70 6.20 28.24
N ILE A 250 22.89 5.37 28.88
CA ILE A 250 23.36 4.52 30.00
C ILE A 250 24.34 3.51 29.41
N LEU A 251 25.57 3.48 29.94
CA LEU A 251 26.58 2.50 29.58
C LEU A 251 26.52 1.30 30.50
N VAL A 252 26.53 0.13 29.93
CA VAL A 252 26.61 -1.13 30.65
C VAL A 252 27.92 -1.81 30.27
N PRO A 253 28.89 -1.86 31.22
CA PRO A 253 30.12 -2.59 30.99
C PRO A 253 29.84 -4.07 30.77
N GLN A 254 30.50 -4.69 29.80
CA GLN A 254 30.50 -6.15 29.68
C GLN A 254 31.36 -6.71 30.81
N SER A 255 30.76 -7.56 31.67
CA SER A 255 31.50 -8.36 32.61
C SER A 255 32.46 -9.23 31.80
N GLY A 256 33.77 -9.04 31.98
CA GLY A 256 34.78 -9.70 31.16
C GLY A 256 34.72 -11.22 31.29
N THR A 257 34.06 -11.86 30.37
CA THR A 257 34.43 -13.21 29.91
C THR A 257 35.21 -12.96 28.63
N GLY A 258 36.52 -13.14 28.68
CA GLY A 258 37.41 -13.00 27.53
C GLY A 258 36.95 -13.95 26.41
N ASP A 259 36.42 -13.35 25.36
CA ASP A 259 36.53 -13.86 24.01
C ASP A 259 37.20 -12.75 23.19
N THR A 260 38.50 -12.91 23.08
CA THR A 260 39.33 -12.25 22.09
C THR A 260 39.05 -12.93 20.74
N PRO A 261 38.91 -12.20 19.62
CA PRO A 261 38.64 -12.72 18.32
C PRO A 261 39.71 -13.63 17.79
#